data_fa80b27b7b3ad3c2ca1fa708735c2225
#
_entry.id   fa80b27b7b3ad3c2ca1fa708735c2225
#
_cell.length_a   1.000
_cell.length_b   1.000
_cell.length_c   1.000
_cell.angle_alpha   90.00
_cell.angle_beta   90.00
_cell.angle_gamma   90.00
#
_symmetry.space_group_name_H-M   'P 1'
#
loop_
_entity.id
_entity.type
_entity.pdbx_description
1 polymer ?
#
loop_
_entity_poly.entity_id
_entity_poly.type
_entity_poly.pdbx_seq_one_letter_code
_entity_poly.pdbx_strand_id
1 'polypeptide(L)'
;MNRIIIIVSFFMLASINIYSQNLTVVDVFEAVSKIDGFQEMDYVEDDIKFPVEIGTPKMIIHGNAEPREQVLRLLKNLPESSLVYDSTDERGKFDRIFINTIIYDLLYVHIGLGGNDTVLILFRGGNRKCIDEFIKDIRGFDY
;
A
#
# COMPACT_ATOMS: atom_id res chain seq x y z
N MET A 1 -34.85 16.69 -10.42
CA MET A 1 -34.35 15.63 -9.56
C MET A 1 -32.90 15.23 -9.89
N ASN A 2 -32.55 14.98 -11.15
CA ASN A 2 -31.22 14.55 -11.53
C ASN A 2 -30.10 15.56 -11.18
N ARG A 3 -30.38 16.84 -11.18
CA ARG A 3 -29.39 17.91 -10.84
C ARG A 3 -28.99 17.89 -9.37
N ILE A 4 -29.92 17.56 -8.47
CA ILE A 4 -29.63 17.49 -7.01
C ILE A 4 -28.72 16.29 -6.70
N ILE A 5 -28.97 15.16 -7.35
CA ILE A 5 -28.17 13.94 -7.18
C ILE A 5 -26.73 14.16 -7.65
N ILE A 6 -26.53 14.86 -8.78
CA ILE A 6 -25.19 15.18 -9.31
C ILE A 6 -24.43 16.08 -8.34
N ILE A 7 -25.08 17.08 -7.75
CA ILE A 7 -24.46 18.00 -6.78
C ILE A 7 -24.04 17.24 -5.50
N VAL A 8 -24.89 16.35 -4.98
CA VAL A 8 -24.56 15.54 -3.81
C VAL A 8 -23.37 14.62 -4.10
N SER A 9 -23.36 13.98 -5.27
CA SER A 9 -22.23 13.12 -5.68
C SER A 9 -20.93 13.91 -5.81
N PHE A 10 -20.98 15.13 -6.32
CA PHE A 10 -19.82 16.01 -6.43
C PHE A 10 -19.30 16.44 -5.05
N PHE A 11 -20.17 16.78 -4.11
CA PHE A 11 -19.78 17.09 -2.74
C PHE A 11 -19.15 15.90 -2.01
N MET A 12 -19.66 14.70 -2.21
CA MET A 12 -19.09 13.49 -1.64
C MET A 12 -17.68 13.22 -2.18
N LEU A 13 -17.46 13.39 -3.48
CA LEU A 13 -16.14 13.25 -4.10
C LEU A 13 -15.17 14.31 -3.59
N ALA A 14 -15.58 15.56 -3.44
CA ALA A 14 -14.77 16.62 -2.89
C ALA A 14 -14.40 16.35 -1.42
N SER A 15 -15.35 15.85 -0.61
CA SER A 15 -15.12 15.49 0.78
C SER A 15 -14.12 14.33 0.90
N ILE A 16 -14.22 13.32 0.05
CA ILE A 16 -13.27 12.21 -0.01
C ILE A 16 -11.86 12.72 -0.35
N ASN A 17 -11.73 13.65 -1.29
CA ASN A 17 -10.44 14.24 -1.65
C ASN A 17 -9.81 15.05 -0.50
N ILE A 18 -10.60 15.73 0.31
CA ILE A 18 -10.12 16.46 1.48
C ILE A 18 -9.61 15.50 2.55
N TYR A 19 -10.32 14.41 2.81
CA TYR A 19 -9.92 13.39 3.79
C TYR A 19 -8.79 12.49 3.27
N SER A 20 -8.64 12.33 1.96
CA SER A 20 -7.64 11.44 1.36
C SER A 20 -6.20 11.83 1.66
N GLN A 21 -5.92 13.11 1.96
CA GLN A 21 -4.57 13.60 2.31
C GLN A 21 -4.06 13.06 3.65
N ASN A 22 -4.94 12.47 4.49
CA ASN A 22 -4.63 11.96 5.81
C ASN A 22 -4.89 10.46 5.96
N LEU A 23 -4.85 9.71 4.85
CA LEU A 23 -5.04 8.27 4.90
C LEU A 23 -3.88 7.58 5.61
N THR A 24 -4.22 6.55 6.38
CA THR A 24 -3.24 5.63 6.98
C THR A 24 -2.94 4.49 6.03
N VAL A 25 -1.87 3.73 6.30
CA VAL A 25 -1.55 2.54 5.50
C VAL A 25 -2.68 1.50 5.54
N VAL A 26 -3.39 1.39 6.65
CA VAL A 26 -4.58 0.51 6.78
C VAL A 26 -5.70 0.98 5.87
N ASP A 27 -5.98 2.29 5.86
CA ASP A 27 -7.02 2.87 4.99
C ASP A 27 -6.73 2.60 3.52
N VAL A 28 -5.49 2.77 3.09
CA VAL A 28 -5.08 2.48 1.71
C VAL A 28 -5.25 1.01 1.39
N PHE A 29 -4.80 0.12 2.26
CA PHE A 29 -4.95 -1.32 2.07
C PHE A 29 -6.43 -1.71 1.92
N GLU A 30 -7.30 -1.22 2.79
CA GLU A 30 -8.73 -1.48 2.72
C GLU A 30 -9.36 -0.93 1.44
N ALA A 31 -8.98 0.27 1.01
CA ALA A 31 -9.47 0.86 -0.22
C ALA A 31 -9.05 0.05 -1.45
N VAL A 32 -7.80 -0.41 -1.51
CA VAL A 32 -7.30 -1.26 -2.59
C VAL A 32 -8.03 -2.61 -2.61
N SER A 33 -8.32 -3.17 -1.43
CA SER A 33 -9.02 -4.46 -1.34
C SER A 33 -10.43 -4.44 -1.95
N LYS A 34 -11.03 -3.25 -2.09
CA LYS A 34 -12.34 -3.06 -2.71
C LYS A 34 -12.30 -2.88 -4.22
N ILE A 35 -11.12 -2.73 -4.81
CA ILE A 35 -10.97 -2.68 -6.27
C ILE A 35 -11.27 -4.06 -6.84
N ASP A 36 -12.08 -4.10 -7.90
CA ASP A 36 -12.47 -5.36 -8.54
C ASP A 36 -11.24 -6.18 -8.97
N GLY A 37 -11.27 -7.46 -8.67
CA GLY A 37 -10.23 -8.40 -9.04
C GLY A 37 -9.17 -8.64 -7.96
N PHE A 38 -9.12 -7.84 -6.89
CA PHE A 38 -8.28 -8.15 -5.74
C PHE A 38 -8.87 -9.29 -4.92
N GLN A 39 -8.02 -10.23 -4.54
CA GLN A 39 -8.39 -11.38 -3.72
C GLN A 39 -7.46 -11.48 -2.51
N GLU A 40 -8.02 -11.83 -1.36
CA GLU A 40 -7.24 -12.13 -0.17
C GLU A 40 -6.58 -13.50 -0.33
N MET A 41 -5.27 -13.56 -0.05
CA MET A 41 -4.46 -14.77 -0.16
C MET A 41 -3.70 -14.99 1.14
N ASP A 42 -3.35 -16.25 1.40
CA ASP A 42 -2.42 -16.56 2.47
C ASP A 42 -1.05 -15.96 2.17
N TYR A 43 -0.44 -15.38 3.21
CA TYR A 43 0.90 -14.82 3.06
C TYR A 43 1.91 -15.92 2.75
N VAL A 44 2.64 -15.73 1.66
CA VAL A 44 3.75 -16.61 1.26
C VAL A 44 5.01 -15.76 1.23
N GLU A 45 6.07 -16.23 1.91
CA GLU A 45 7.37 -15.57 1.82
C GLU A 45 7.87 -15.61 0.37
N ASP A 46 8.15 -14.44 -0.18
CA ASP A 46 8.74 -14.28 -1.51
C ASP A 46 10.17 -13.74 -1.38
N ASP A 47 10.65 -13.01 -2.38
CA ASP A 47 12.02 -12.50 -2.45
C ASP A 47 12.42 -11.62 -1.25
N ILE A 48 11.48 -10.89 -0.68
CA ILE A 48 11.71 -10.12 0.55
C ILE A 48 11.23 -10.93 1.75
N LYS A 49 12.17 -11.28 2.63
CA LYS A 49 11.86 -11.98 3.87
C LYS A 49 11.54 -10.98 4.97
N PHE A 50 10.29 -10.99 5.42
CA PHE A 50 9.86 -10.17 6.53
C PHE A 50 10.00 -10.95 7.84
N PRO A 51 10.69 -10.39 8.88
CA PRO A 51 10.74 -11.01 10.20
C PRO A 51 9.34 -11.14 10.82
N VAL A 52 9.11 -12.19 11.59
CA VAL A 52 7.81 -12.43 12.25
C VAL A 52 7.42 -11.27 13.17
N GLU A 53 8.41 -10.61 13.76
CA GLU A 53 8.22 -9.48 14.70
C GLU A 53 7.68 -8.21 14.03
N ILE A 54 7.65 -8.14 12.70
CA ILE A 54 7.06 -6.99 11.96
C ILE A 54 5.54 -6.93 12.15
N GLY A 55 4.90 -8.04 12.40
CA GLY A 55 3.47 -8.08 12.67
C GLY A 55 2.76 -9.23 11.94
N THR A 56 1.45 -9.27 12.11
CA THR A 56 0.59 -10.26 11.46
C THR A 56 0.28 -9.83 10.03
N PRO A 57 0.64 -10.62 9.01
CA PRO A 57 0.42 -10.27 7.62
C PRO A 57 -1.02 -10.50 7.16
N LYS A 58 -1.49 -9.61 6.29
CA LYS A 58 -2.70 -9.78 5.49
C LYS A 58 -2.35 -9.41 4.05
N MET A 59 -2.52 -10.34 3.13
CA MET A 59 -2.12 -10.16 1.73
C MET A 59 -3.32 -10.11 0.81
N ILE A 60 -3.29 -9.17 -0.14
CA ILE A 60 -4.22 -9.13 -1.26
C ILE A 60 -3.42 -9.11 -2.56
N ILE A 61 -3.96 -9.76 -3.59
CA ILE A 61 -3.32 -9.87 -4.88
C ILE A 61 -4.32 -9.65 -6.02
N HIS A 62 -3.86 -9.00 -7.07
CA HIS A 62 -4.57 -8.89 -8.33
C HIS A 62 -3.70 -9.56 -9.42
N GLY A 63 -4.32 -10.39 -10.25
CA GLY A 63 -3.61 -11.22 -11.23
C GLY A 63 -2.95 -10.47 -12.39
N ASN A 64 -2.97 -9.15 -12.41
CA ASN A 64 -2.28 -8.34 -13.40
C ASN A 64 -1.98 -6.95 -12.85
N ALA A 65 -1.31 -6.11 -13.65
CA ALA A 65 -0.93 -4.74 -13.29
C ALA A 65 -1.98 -3.69 -13.72
N GLU A 66 -3.16 -4.11 -14.19
CA GLU A 66 -4.21 -3.20 -14.68
C GLU A 66 -4.65 -2.15 -13.64
N PRO A 67 -4.84 -2.48 -12.34
CA PRO A 67 -5.26 -1.50 -11.34
C PRO A 67 -4.14 -0.55 -10.89
N ARG A 68 -2.98 -0.58 -11.52
CA ARG A 68 -1.80 0.19 -11.13
C ARG A 68 -2.10 1.67 -10.87
N GLU A 69 -2.80 2.33 -11.78
CA GLU A 69 -3.11 3.76 -11.65
C GLU A 69 -3.98 4.06 -10.44
N GLN A 70 -4.94 3.19 -10.15
CA GLN A 70 -5.81 3.33 -8.98
C GLN A 70 -5.02 3.15 -7.70
N VAL A 71 -4.15 2.14 -7.63
CA VAL A 71 -3.27 1.89 -6.48
C VAL A 71 -2.34 3.08 -6.25
N LEU A 72 -1.70 3.58 -7.32
CA LEU A 72 -0.79 4.73 -7.22
C LEU A 72 -1.49 5.99 -6.70
N ARG A 73 -2.73 6.24 -7.12
CA ARG A 73 -3.51 7.38 -6.61
C ARG A 73 -3.76 7.27 -5.11
N LEU A 74 -4.09 6.08 -4.63
CA LEU A 74 -4.31 5.84 -3.21
C LEU A 74 -3.01 6.02 -2.41
N LEU A 75 -1.89 5.52 -2.93
CA LEU A 75 -0.60 5.67 -2.28
C LEU A 75 -0.15 7.13 -2.16
N LYS A 76 -0.51 7.98 -3.12
CA LYS A 76 -0.21 9.41 -3.06
C LYS A 76 -0.89 10.15 -1.92
N ASN A 77 -1.92 9.57 -1.33
CA ASN A 77 -2.64 10.13 -0.20
C ASN A 77 -1.97 9.82 1.14
N LEU A 78 -0.93 9.00 1.13
CA LEU A 78 -0.09 8.77 2.31
C LEU A 78 0.91 9.91 2.48
N PRO A 79 1.27 10.28 3.74
CA PRO A 79 2.33 11.26 3.97
C PRO A 79 3.64 10.82 3.31
N GLU A 80 4.41 11.77 2.77
CA GLU A 80 5.73 11.48 2.18
C GLU A 80 6.67 10.79 3.18
N SER A 81 6.59 11.18 4.45
CA SER A 81 7.39 10.60 5.53
C SER A 81 7.08 9.13 5.78
N SER A 82 5.93 8.61 5.31
CA SER A 82 5.57 7.21 5.48
C SER A 82 6.33 6.28 4.52
N LEU A 83 6.81 6.79 3.39
CA LEU A 83 7.59 5.99 2.43
C LEU A 83 9.02 5.80 2.97
N VAL A 84 9.36 4.57 3.32
CA VAL A 84 10.65 4.23 3.94
C VAL A 84 11.56 3.42 3.03
N TYR A 85 11.02 2.80 1.99
CA TYR A 85 11.76 2.05 0.99
C TYR A 85 11.09 2.18 -0.37
N ASP A 86 11.87 2.42 -1.41
CA ASP A 86 11.41 2.49 -2.80
C ASP A 86 12.46 1.88 -3.71
N SER A 87 12.11 0.80 -4.37
CA SER A 87 12.91 0.18 -5.43
C SER A 87 12.08 0.17 -6.70
N THR A 88 12.29 1.16 -7.55
CA THR A 88 11.60 1.30 -8.83
C THR A 88 12.60 1.11 -9.95
N ASP A 89 12.33 0.17 -10.88
CA ASP A 89 13.18 -0.05 -12.03
C ASP A 89 12.84 0.90 -13.19
N GLU A 90 13.66 0.89 -14.25
CA GLU A 90 13.49 1.74 -15.42
C GLU A 90 12.18 1.49 -16.17
N ARG A 91 11.59 0.31 -16.01
CA ARG A 91 10.34 -0.08 -16.65
C ARG A 91 9.10 0.31 -15.84
N GLY A 92 9.31 0.76 -14.57
CA GLY A 92 8.23 1.12 -13.67
C GLY A 92 7.72 -0.02 -12.80
N LYS A 93 8.38 -1.18 -12.79
CA LYS A 93 8.18 -2.20 -11.76
C LYS A 93 8.72 -1.67 -10.45
N PHE A 94 7.97 -1.79 -9.37
CA PHE A 94 8.44 -1.28 -8.09
C PHE A 94 8.04 -2.15 -6.90
N ASP A 95 8.87 -2.01 -5.86
CA ASP A 95 8.60 -2.49 -4.51
C ASP A 95 8.72 -1.30 -3.57
N ARG A 96 7.68 -1.03 -2.79
CA ARG A 96 7.65 0.09 -1.84
C ARG A 96 7.19 -0.37 -0.49
N ILE A 97 7.76 0.22 0.56
CA ILE A 97 7.36 -0.01 1.93
C ILE A 97 6.96 1.31 2.58
N PHE A 98 5.76 1.33 3.11
CA PHE A 98 5.21 2.47 3.84
C PHE A 98 4.97 2.07 5.28
N ILE A 99 5.19 2.97 6.21
CA ILE A 99 4.86 2.76 7.62
C ILE A 99 4.01 3.90 8.17
N ASN A 100 3.16 3.55 9.11
CA ASN A 100 2.50 4.54 9.95
C ASN A 100 3.45 4.88 11.11
N THR A 101 3.90 6.12 11.18
CA THR A 101 4.85 6.57 12.19
C THR A 101 4.27 6.66 13.60
N ILE A 102 2.96 6.57 13.75
CA ILE A 102 2.27 6.63 15.05
C ILE A 102 2.04 5.24 15.63
N ILE A 103 1.45 4.33 14.85
CA ILE A 103 1.08 2.99 15.31
C ILE A 103 1.89 1.87 14.69
N TYR A 104 2.85 2.19 13.83
CA TYR A 104 3.81 1.25 13.23
C TYR A 104 3.18 0.08 12.48
N ASP A 105 2.05 0.30 11.81
CA ASP A 105 1.59 -0.61 10.77
C ASP A 105 2.48 -0.46 9.53
N LEU A 106 2.82 -1.57 8.89
CA LEU A 106 3.68 -1.58 7.71
C LEU A 106 2.90 -2.08 6.50
N LEU A 107 3.01 -1.35 5.39
CA LEU A 107 2.40 -1.74 4.11
C LEU A 107 3.50 -1.96 3.07
N TYR A 108 3.59 -3.16 2.55
CA TYR A 108 4.42 -3.50 1.41
C TYR A 108 3.57 -3.53 0.14
N VAL A 109 4.07 -2.87 -0.90
CA VAL A 109 3.40 -2.80 -2.21
C VAL A 109 4.37 -3.26 -3.29
N HIS A 110 3.97 -4.26 -4.05
CA HIS A 110 4.67 -4.73 -5.23
C HIS A 110 3.78 -4.54 -6.46
N ILE A 111 4.30 -3.89 -7.48
CA ILE A 111 3.63 -3.82 -8.78
C ILE A 111 4.59 -4.32 -9.86
N GLY A 112 4.21 -5.42 -10.49
CA GLY A 112 4.92 -6.00 -11.61
C GLY A 112 4.59 -5.32 -12.94
N LEU A 113 5.11 -5.86 -14.01
CA LEU A 113 4.93 -5.39 -15.38
C LEU A 113 4.33 -6.49 -16.26
N GLY A 114 3.62 -6.06 -17.31
CA GLY A 114 3.27 -6.95 -18.42
C GLY A 114 2.41 -8.14 -18.05
N GLY A 115 1.43 -7.96 -17.17
CA GLY A 115 0.55 -9.03 -16.70
C GLY A 115 1.01 -9.69 -15.41
N ASN A 116 2.08 -9.18 -14.79
CA ASN A 116 2.51 -9.62 -13.47
C ASN A 116 1.59 -9.07 -12.38
N ASP A 117 1.63 -9.71 -11.24
CA ASP A 117 0.74 -9.44 -10.14
C ASP A 117 0.95 -8.06 -9.50
N THR A 118 -0.13 -7.51 -8.98
CA THR A 118 -0.12 -6.40 -8.04
C THR A 118 -0.39 -6.97 -6.66
N VAL A 119 0.55 -6.80 -5.74
CA VAL A 119 0.50 -7.42 -4.40
C VAL A 119 0.61 -6.34 -3.34
N LEU A 120 -0.28 -6.37 -2.35
CA LEU A 120 -0.18 -5.57 -1.14
C LEU A 120 -0.18 -6.50 0.08
N ILE A 121 0.74 -6.23 1.01
CA ILE A 121 0.81 -6.96 2.28
C ILE A 121 0.80 -5.95 3.42
N LEU A 122 -0.20 -6.06 4.29
CA LEU A 122 -0.32 -5.23 5.49
C LEU A 122 0.11 -6.04 6.70
N PHE A 123 1.08 -5.52 7.46
CA PHE A 123 1.54 -6.10 8.72
C PHE A 123 1.05 -5.25 9.88
N ARG A 124 0.38 -5.86 10.85
CA ARG A 124 -0.19 -5.17 12.01
C ARG A 124 0.26 -5.80 13.32
N GLY A 125 0.35 -4.98 14.35
CA GLY A 125 0.70 -5.44 15.70
C GLY A 125 2.17 -5.81 15.88
N GLY A 126 3.05 -5.27 15.05
CA GLY A 126 4.47 -5.55 15.09
C GLY A 126 5.23 -4.78 16.18
N ASN A 127 6.46 -5.23 16.45
CA ASN A 127 7.37 -4.60 17.37
C ASN A 127 8.08 -3.43 16.70
N ARG A 128 7.92 -2.23 17.25
CA ARG A 128 8.51 -0.99 16.70
C ARG A 128 10.02 -1.09 16.48
N LYS A 129 10.75 -1.61 17.46
CA LYS A 129 12.21 -1.74 17.39
C LYS A 129 12.62 -2.67 16.24
N CYS A 130 11.94 -3.80 16.09
CA CYS A 130 12.22 -4.74 15.01
C CYS A 130 11.89 -4.16 13.62
N ILE A 131 10.82 -3.37 13.52
CA ILE A 131 10.48 -2.66 12.30
C ILE A 131 11.56 -1.63 11.94
N ASP A 132 12.03 -0.84 12.90
CA ASP A 132 13.08 0.14 12.67
C ASP A 132 14.40 -0.51 12.23
N GLU A 133 14.78 -1.61 12.85
CA GLU A 133 15.96 -2.39 12.46
C GLU A 133 15.82 -2.98 11.05
N PHE A 134 14.67 -3.55 10.76
CA PHE A 134 14.39 -4.08 9.42
C PHE A 134 14.49 -3.01 8.34
N ILE A 135 13.93 -1.82 8.57
CA ILE A 135 14.00 -0.71 7.62
C ILE A 135 15.44 -0.26 7.39
N LYS A 136 16.25 -0.20 8.44
CA LYS A 136 17.67 0.11 8.31
C LYS A 136 18.40 -0.92 7.46
N ASP A 137 18.11 -2.19 7.67
CA ASP A 137 18.73 -3.29 6.94
C ASP A 137 18.40 -3.22 5.44
N ILE A 138 17.13 -3.04 5.09
CA ILE A 138 16.75 -2.95 3.67
C ILE A 138 17.29 -1.71 2.99
N ARG A 139 17.43 -0.59 3.68
CA ARG A 139 18.05 0.62 3.15
C ARG A 139 19.55 0.47 2.93
N GLY A 140 20.22 -0.34 3.76
CA GLY A 140 21.64 -0.64 3.62
C GLY A 140 21.99 -1.48 2.41
N PHE A 141 21.03 -2.20 1.82
CA PHE A 141 21.24 -3.02 0.62
C PHE A 141 21.17 -2.24 -0.70
N ASP A 142 20.75 -0.98 -0.68
CA ASP A 142 20.60 -0.13 -1.87
C ASP A 142 21.91 0.59 -2.29
N TYR A 143 23.03 0.27 -1.69
CA TYR A 143 24.32 0.85 -2.01
C TYR A 143 25.22 -0.09 -2.83
#